data_e6a51d656df389303004b09b7f78ba30
#
_entry.id   e6a51d656df389303004b09b7f78ba30
#
_cell.length_a   1.000
_cell.length_b   1.000
_cell.length_c   1.000
_cell.angle_alpha   90.00
_cell.angle_beta   90.00
_cell.angle_gamma   90.00
#
_symmetry.space_group_name_H-M   'P 1'
#
loop_
_entity.id
_entity.type
_entity.pdbx_description
1 polymer ?
#
loop_
_entity_poly.entity_id
_entity_poly.type
_entity_poly.pdbx_seq_one_letter_code
_entity_poly.pdbx_strand_id
1 'polypeptide(L)'
;MKKLTLLISILSFCFILNGFAQEAKVKWYTFEEAVELNKTEKRKIFIDVYTDWCGWCKKMEASTFANPIIANILNTEYYAVRFDAETKDTISFKGKQFINVGGKSRSPHQLAVALLQGKMSYPSVAYLNEENQFITTVPGYYSPERLEPVLNFFAEDAFLRQSFQDYVSQQKTTN
;
A
#
# COMPACT_ATOMS: atom_id res chain seq x y z
N MET A 1 11.06 43.92 35.63
CA MET A 1 11.79 43.27 34.49
C MET A 1 11.74 41.75 34.56
N LYS A 2 12.02 41.09 35.70
CA LYS A 2 12.00 39.60 35.81
C LYS A 2 10.62 38.95 35.56
N LYS A 3 9.50 39.61 35.89
CA LYS A 3 8.13 39.10 35.64
C LYS A 3 7.72 39.16 34.17
N LEU A 4 8.22 40.14 33.42
CA LEU A 4 7.91 40.31 32.02
C LEU A 4 8.65 39.28 31.14
N THR A 5 9.89 38.95 31.48
CA THR A 5 10.67 37.91 30.80
C THR A 5 10.09 36.52 31.00
N LEU A 6 9.49 36.23 32.18
CA LEU A 6 8.83 34.93 32.43
C LEU A 6 7.57 34.75 31.60
N LEU A 7 6.77 35.80 31.41
CA LEU A 7 5.56 35.79 30.58
C LEU A 7 5.87 35.56 29.08
N ILE A 8 6.92 36.18 28.60
CA ILE A 8 7.36 36.03 27.21
C ILE A 8 7.86 34.56 26.94
N SER A 9 8.55 33.96 27.94
CA SER A 9 9.04 32.59 27.84
C SER A 9 7.90 31.56 27.81
N ILE A 10 6.81 31.77 28.58
CA ILE A 10 5.63 30.88 28.59
C ILE A 10 4.85 31.02 27.29
N LEU A 11 4.74 32.22 26.74
CA LEU A 11 4.03 32.46 25.48
C LEU A 11 4.76 31.83 24.28
N SER A 12 6.11 31.80 24.29
CA SER A 12 6.93 31.18 23.25
C SER A 12 6.86 29.65 23.28
N PHE A 13 6.64 29.03 24.45
CA PHE A 13 6.54 27.58 24.57
C PHE A 13 5.19 27.01 24.07
N CYS A 14 4.12 27.81 24.12
CA CYS A 14 2.80 27.40 23.61
C CYS A 14 2.71 27.35 22.07
N PHE A 15 3.64 27.96 21.33
CA PHE A 15 3.61 27.96 19.87
C PHE A 15 4.22 26.71 19.21
N ILE A 16 4.89 25.84 19.98
CA ILE A 16 5.59 24.66 19.43
C ILE A 16 4.67 23.42 19.36
N LEU A 17 3.46 23.47 19.94
CA LEU A 17 2.57 22.29 20.02
C LEU A 17 1.51 22.18 18.91
N ASN A 18 1.47 23.10 17.95
CA ASN A 18 0.63 22.95 16.79
C ASN A 18 1.39 22.25 15.65
N GLY A 19 1.94 21.06 15.91
CA GLY A 19 2.21 20.10 14.88
C GLY A 19 0.85 19.70 14.28
N PHE A 20 0.48 20.30 13.15
CA PHE A 20 -0.61 19.79 12.33
C PHE A 20 -0.31 18.32 12.07
N ALA A 21 -1.06 17.43 12.72
CA ALA A 21 -1.16 16.05 12.29
C ALA A 21 -1.79 16.11 10.89
N GLN A 22 -0.96 16.32 9.87
CA GLN A 22 -1.39 16.21 8.48
C GLN A 22 -1.87 14.77 8.34
N GLU A 23 -3.16 14.59 8.03
CA GLU A 23 -3.70 13.27 7.79
C GLU A 23 -2.79 12.56 6.77
N ALA A 24 -2.20 11.47 7.21
CA ALA A 24 -1.29 10.71 6.37
C ALA A 24 -2.07 10.20 5.15
N LYS A 25 -1.71 10.68 3.97
CA LYS A 25 -2.23 10.14 2.70
C LYS A 25 -1.24 9.10 2.19
N VAL A 26 -1.75 8.05 1.55
CA VAL A 26 -0.89 7.06 0.89
C VAL A 26 -0.07 7.73 -0.19
N LYS A 27 1.24 7.57 -0.12
CA LYS A 27 2.16 7.95 -1.18
C LYS A 27 2.19 6.84 -2.22
N TRP A 28 1.51 7.07 -3.34
CA TRP A 28 1.46 6.13 -4.44
C TRP A 28 2.65 6.30 -5.38
N TYR A 29 3.17 5.18 -5.85
CA TYR A 29 4.24 5.09 -6.84
C TYR A 29 3.75 4.37 -8.10
N THR A 30 4.41 4.61 -9.22
CA THR A 30 4.32 3.69 -10.36
C THR A 30 5.02 2.39 -10.03
N PHE A 31 4.76 1.33 -10.79
CA PHE A 31 5.42 0.04 -10.56
C PHE A 31 6.94 0.15 -10.75
N GLU A 32 7.38 0.86 -11.80
CA GLU A 32 8.80 1.05 -12.07
C GLU A 32 9.49 1.90 -11.00
N GLU A 33 8.85 2.98 -10.51
CA GLU A 33 9.40 3.79 -9.41
C GLU A 33 9.62 2.94 -8.17
N ALA A 34 8.63 2.13 -7.78
CA ALA A 34 8.75 1.26 -6.61
C ALA A 34 9.90 0.25 -6.76
N VAL A 35 10.03 -0.37 -7.94
CA VAL A 35 11.12 -1.32 -8.24
C VAL A 35 12.49 -0.63 -8.23
N GLU A 36 12.57 0.61 -8.73
CA GLU A 36 13.83 1.38 -8.75
C GLU A 36 14.26 1.80 -7.33
N LEU A 37 13.33 2.36 -6.54
CA LEU A 37 13.57 2.72 -5.14
C LEU A 37 14.00 1.51 -4.32
N ASN A 38 13.44 0.34 -4.59
CA ASN A 38 13.76 -0.91 -3.91
C ASN A 38 15.18 -1.42 -4.16
N LYS A 39 15.94 -0.84 -5.10
CA LYS A 39 17.36 -1.15 -5.29
C LYS A 39 18.24 -0.54 -4.19
N THR A 40 17.84 0.62 -3.67
CA THR A 40 18.61 1.40 -2.70
C THR A 40 18.08 1.27 -1.27
N GLU A 41 16.77 1.28 -1.10
CA GLU A 41 16.11 1.10 0.19
C GLU A 41 15.12 -0.07 0.09
N LYS A 42 15.43 -1.16 0.77
CA LYS A 42 14.67 -2.41 0.69
C LYS A 42 13.37 -2.33 1.46
N ARG A 43 12.24 -2.46 0.75
CA ARG A 43 10.88 -2.59 1.31
C ARG A 43 10.07 -3.57 0.48
N LYS A 44 9.04 -4.13 1.07
CA LYS A 44 8.04 -4.88 0.31
C LYS A 44 7.25 -3.95 -0.61
N ILE A 45 6.72 -4.47 -1.71
CA ILE A 45 5.86 -3.70 -2.61
C ILE A 45 4.42 -4.18 -2.43
N PHE A 46 3.55 -3.24 -2.10
CA PHE A 46 2.10 -3.38 -2.07
C PHE A 46 1.53 -2.86 -3.39
N ILE A 47 0.74 -3.66 -4.11
CA ILE A 47 0.23 -3.30 -5.43
C ILE A 47 -1.29 -3.40 -5.42
N ASP A 48 -1.99 -2.25 -5.37
CA ASP A 48 -3.43 -2.16 -5.60
C ASP A 48 -3.71 -2.30 -7.10
N VAL A 49 -4.25 -3.45 -7.49
CA VAL A 49 -4.60 -3.74 -8.88
C VAL A 49 -6.07 -3.41 -9.10
N TYR A 50 -6.34 -2.38 -9.87
CA TYR A 50 -7.68 -1.82 -10.08
C TYR A 50 -8.03 -1.67 -11.56
N THR A 51 -9.25 -1.26 -11.84
CA THR A 51 -9.72 -0.76 -13.14
C THR A 51 -10.63 0.45 -12.93
N ASP A 52 -10.73 1.34 -13.92
CA ASP A 52 -11.53 2.57 -13.82
C ASP A 52 -13.04 2.33 -13.63
N TRP A 53 -13.56 1.22 -14.13
CA TRP A 53 -14.98 0.85 -14.00
C TRP A 53 -15.30 0.10 -12.71
N CYS A 54 -14.31 -0.27 -11.90
CA CYS A 54 -14.47 -1.05 -10.68
C CYS A 54 -15.03 -0.20 -9.53
N GLY A 55 -16.30 -0.33 -9.22
CA GLY A 55 -16.96 0.40 -8.14
C GLY A 55 -16.40 0.08 -6.74
N TRP A 56 -16.04 -1.18 -6.49
CA TRP A 56 -15.43 -1.59 -5.23
C TRP A 56 -13.99 -1.07 -5.05
N CYS A 57 -13.25 -0.88 -6.15
CA CYS A 57 -11.92 -0.24 -6.12
C CYS A 57 -12.05 1.23 -5.70
N LYS A 58 -13.00 1.97 -6.29
CA LYS A 58 -13.30 3.36 -5.91
C LYS A 58 -13.72 3.47 -4.44
N LYS A 59 -14.51 2.50 -3.95
CA LYS A 59 -14.89 2.44 -2.53
C LYS A 59 -13.65 2.21 -1.65
N MET A 60 -12.76 1.31 -2.01
CA MET A 60 -11.53 1.01 -1.27
C MET A 60 -10.60 2.21 -1.23
N GLU A 61 -10.46 2.93 -2.35
CA GLU A 61 -9.71 4.18 -2.43
C GLU A 61 -10.27 5.24 -1.47
N ALA A 62 -11.58 5.49 -1.52
CA ALA A 62 -12.23 6.54 -0.74
C ALA A 62 -12.35 6.23 0.76
N SER A 63 -12.30 4.96 1.16
CA SER A 63 -12.46 4.56 2.57
C SER A 63 -11.18 3.97 3.16
N THR A 64 -10.67 2.90 2.57
CA THR A 64 -9.57 2.12 3.15
C THR A 64 -8.23 2.85 3.00
N PHE A 65 -7.91 3.32 1.80
CA PHE A 65 -6.65 4.03 1.57
C PHE A 65 -6.68 5.49 2.05
N ALA A 66 -7.86 6.04 2.34
CA ALA A 66 -8.01 7.33 3.00
C ALA A 66 -7.87 7.24 4.54
N ASN A 67 -7.86 6.03 5.11
CA ASN A 67 -7.69 5.84 6.55
C ASN A 67 -6.24 6.12 6.96
N PRO A 68 -6.00 6.98 7.98
CA PRO A 68 -4.65 7.41 8.36
C PRO A 68 -3.78 6.25 8.89
N ILE A 69 -4.35 5.23 9.53
CA ILE A 69 -3.61 4.06 10.01
C ILE A 69 -3.09 3.26 8.83
N ILE A 70 -3.94 2.98 7.84
CA ILE A 70 -3.57 2.28 6.62
C ILE A 70 -2.53 3.06 5.83
N ALA A 71 -2.74 4.37 5.67
CA ALA A 71 -1.79 5.23 4.98
C ALA A 71 -0.41 5.26 5.65
N ASN A 72 -0.39 5.29 6.99
CA ASN A 72 0.87 5.24 7.74
C ASN A 72 1.60 3.92 7.50
N ILE A 73 0.94 2.77 7.65
CA ILE A 73 1.55 1.44 7.45
C ILE A 73 2.08 1.33 6.02
N LEU A 74 1.29 1.72 5.01
CA LEU A 74 1.71 1.66 3.61
C LEU A 74 2.92 2.55 3.32
N ASN A 75 2.99 3.73 3.94
CA ASN A 75 4.09 4.67 3.72
C ASN A 75 5.38 4.27 4.44
N THR A 76 5.28 3.57 5.58
CA THR A 76 6.45 3.17 6.38
C THR A 76 7.00 1.81 5.95
N GLU A 77 6.14 0.83 5.72
CA GLU A 77 6.54 -0.56 5.52
C GLU A 77 6.63 -0.96 4.04
N TYR A 78 6.00 -0.19 3.14
CA TYR A 78 5.85 -0.58 1.75
C TYR A 78 6.23 0.53 0.76
N TYR A 79 6.53 0.13 -0.46
CA TYR A 79 6.30 0.97 -1.63
C TYR A 79 4.90 0.66 -2.15
N ALA A 80 3.95 1.57 -1.93
CA ALA A 80 2.57 1.40 -2.36
C ALA A 80 2.43 1.78 -3.83
N VAL A 81 2.07 0.81 -4.66
CA VAL A 81 1.84 0.97 -6.10
C VAL A 81 0.35 0.94 -6.37
N ARG A 82 -0.12 1.86 -7.22
CA ARG A 82 -1.46 1.82 -7.77
C ARG A 82 -1.37 1.46 -9.25
N PHE A 83 -1.89 0.28 -9.61
CA PHE A 83 -1.70 -0.30 -10.93
C PHE A 83 -3.03 -0.51 -11.66
N ASP A 84 -3.26 0.27 -12.72
CA ASP A 84 -4.39 0.04 -13.62
C ASP A 84 -4.17 -1.24 -14.43
N ALA A 85 -5.03 -2.22 -14.20
CA ALA A 85 -4.95 -3.52 -14.88
C ALA A 85 -5.20 -3.43 -16.39
N GLU A 86 -5.70 -2.31 -16.90
CA GLU A 86 -6.01 -2.09 -18.32
C GLU A 86 -5.07 -1.06 -18.97
N THR A 87 -4.04 -0.57 -18.26
CA THR A 87 -3.07 0.39 -18.81
C THR A 87 -2.50 -0.06 -20.14
N LYS A 88 -2.15 0.91 -21.01
CA LYS A 88 -1.51 0.69 -22.32
C LYS A 88 -0.01 0.93 -22.26
N ASP A 89 0.53 1.35 -21.14
CA ASP A 89 1.96 1.57 -20.98
C ASP A 89 2.73 0.26 -21.13
N THR A 90 3.98 0.37 -21.56
CA THR A 90 4.89 -0.77 -21.54
C THR A 90 5.65 -0.76 -20.22
N ILE A 91 5.51 -1.83 -19.43
CA ILE A 91 6.18 -1.97 -18.13
C ILE A 91 7.37 -2.90 -18.27
N SER A 92 8.56 -2.42 -17.89
CA SER A 92 9.77 -3.23 -17.90
C SER A 92 10.08 -3.78 -16.50
N PHE A 93 10.13 -5.10 -16.35
CA PHE A 93 10.42 -5.73 -15.08
C PHE A 93 11.28 -6.98 -15.24
N LYS A 94 12.39 -7.06 -14.52
CA LYS A 94 13.35 -8.18 -14.55
C LYS A 94 13.78 -8.57 -15.98
N GLY A 95 14.06 -7.56 -16.80
CA GLY A 95 14.50 -7.76 -18.19
C GLY A 95 13.40 -8.20 -19.17
N LYS A 96 12.16 -8.29 -18.73
CA LYS A 96 11.01 -8.61 -19.57
C LYS A 96 10.12 -7.37 -19.73
N GLN A 97 9.61 -7.16 -20.93
CA GLN A 97 8.58 -6.17 -21.21
C GLN A 97 7.18 -6.81 -21.08
N PHE A 98 6.32 -6.14 -20.35
CA PHE A 98 4.91 -6.45 -20.22
C PHE A 98 4.11 -5.38 -20.96
N ILE A 99 3.20 -5.80 -21.80
CA ILE A 99 2.37 -4.91 -22.60
C ILE A 99 0.89 -5.29 -22.47
N ASN A 100 0.02 -4.38 -22.87
CA ASN A 100 -1.37 -4.72 -23.08
C ASN A 100 -1.56 -5.07 -24.56
N VAL A 101 -1.65 -6.33 -24.85
CA VAL A 101 -1.81 -6.85 -26.24
C VAL A 101 -3.17 -6.55 -26.86
N GLY A 102 -4.02 -5.84 -26.17
CA GLY A 102 -5.44 -5.63 -26.39
C GLY A 102 -5.92 -5.29 -27.78
N GLY A 103 -6.92 -6.02 -28.24
CA GLY A 103 -7.82 -5.69 -29.35
C GLY A 103 -9.26 -5.45 -28.89
N LYS A 104 -9.55 -5.56 -27.59
CA LYS A 104 -10.88 -5.37 -27.01
C LYS A 104 -10.85 -4.28 -25.94
N SER A 105 -11.97 -3.58 -25.77
CA SER A 105 -12.22 -2.80 -24.56
C SER A 105 -12.02 -3.70 -23.33
N ARG A 106 -11.34 -3.21 -22.30
CA ARG A 106 -11.05 -3.92 -21.05
C ARG A 106 -10.11 -5.13 -21.15
N SER A 107 -9.20 -5.10 -22.12
CA SER A 107 -8.14 -6.12 -22.17
C SER A 107 -7.15 -5.89 -21.02
N PRO A 108 -6.83 -6.93 -20.24
CA PRO A 108 -5.89 -6.76 -19.13
C PRO A 108 -4.44 -6.66 -19.63
N HIS A 109 -3.66 -5.86 -18.91
CA HIS A 109 -2.23 -5.77 -19.09
C HIS A 109 -1.54 -7.07 -18.65
N GLN A 110 -0.49 -7.51 -19.36
CA GLN A 110 0.22 -8.75 -19.07
C GLN A 110 0.78 -8.80 -17.65
N LEU A 111 1.21 -7.66 -17.08
CA LEU A 111 1.67 -7.59 -15.69
C LEU A 111 0.52 -7.82 -14.71
N ALA A 112 -0.69 -7.27 -14.97
CA ALA A 112 -1.86 -7.59 -14.16
C ALA A 112 -2.18 -9.09 -14.18
N VAL A 113 -2.12 -9.71 -15.34
CA VAL A 113 -2.34 -11.17 -15.49
C VAL A 113 -1.32 -11.95 -14.65
N ALA A 114 -0.04 -11.54 -14.68
CA ALA A 114 1.02 -12.19 -13.91
C ALA A 114 0.81 -12.00 -12.39
N LEU A 115 0.55 -10.77 -11.93
CA LEU A 115 0.33 -10.43 -10.52
C LEU A 115 -0.91 -11.15 -9.96
N LEU A 116 -1.99 -11.24 -10.74
CA LEU A 116 -3.24 -11.89 -10.33
C LEU A 116 -3.29 -13.38 -10.68
N GLN A 117 -2.19 -13.93 -11.21
CA GLN A 117 -2.09 -15.35 -11.57
C GLN A 117 -3.24 -15.82 -12.51
N GLY A 118 -3.66 -14.93 -13.41
CA GLY A 118 -4.76 -15.18 -14.34
C GLY A 118 -6.18 -15.07 -13.74
N LYS A 119 -6.32 -14.90 -12.42
CA LYS A 119 -7.61 -14.74 -11.74
C LYS A 119 -8.01 -13.27 -11.69
N MET A 120 -8.51 -12.76 -12.81
CA MET A 120 -8.83 -11.33 -12.99
C MET A 120 -10.06 -10.93 -12.16
N SER A 121 -9.84 -10.52 -10.91
CA SER A 121 -10.86 -9.96 -10.01
C SER A 121 -10.38 -8.64 -9.44
N TYR A 122 -11.29 -7.69 -9.23
CA TYR A 122 -10.97 -6.34 -8.76
C TYR A 122 -11.93 -5.89 -7.65
N PRO A 123 -11.42 -5.18 -6.62
CA PRO A 123 -10.00 -4.92 -6.36
C PRO A 123 -9.23 -6.20 -5.99
N SER A 124 -7.93 -6.20 -6.20
CA SER A 124 -7.02 -7.22 -5.66
C SER A 124 -5.70 -6.56 -5.30
N VAL A 125 -5.08 -7.03 -4.23
CA VAL A 125 -3.77 -6.56 -3.82
C VAL A 125 -2.73 -7.65 -4.04
N ALA A 126 -1.67 -7.35 -4.79
CA ALA A 126 -0.52 -8.22 -4.92
C ALA A 126 0.63 -7.74 -4.03
N TYR A 127 1.41 -8.68 -3.49
CA TYR A 127 2.56 -8.41 -2.63
C TYR A 127 3.84 -8.97 -3.26
N LEU A 128 4.89 -8.15 -3.28
CA LEU A 128 6.25 -8.59 -3.59
C LEU A 128 7.14 -8.39 -2.38
N ASN A 129 8.15 -9.26 -2.22
CA ASN A 129 9.16 -9.11 -1.17
C ASN A 129 10.23 -8.07 -1.57
N GLU A 130 11.21 -7.86 -0.71
CA GLU A 130 12.30 -6.90 -0.86
C GLU A 130 13.21 -7.18 -2.06
N GLU A 131 13.22 -8.40 -2.58
CA GLU A 131 13.91 -8.82 -3.81
C GLU A 131 13.00 -8.75 -5.04
N ASN A 132 11.82 -8.11 -4.90
CA ASN A 132 10.80 -8.02 -5.94
C ASN A 132 10.30 -9.40 -6.41
N GLN A 133 10.31 -10.41 -5.52
CA GLN A 133 9.73 -11.71 -5.79
C GLN A 133 8.26 -11.72 -5.34
N PHE A 134 7.43 -12.41 -6.10
CA PHE A 134 6.01 -12.53 -5.80
C PHE A 134 5.79 -13.34 -4.50
N ILE A 135 5.01 -12.76 -3.59
CA ILE A 135 4.57 -13.44 -2.35
C ILE A 135 3.20 -14.06 -2.58
N THR A 136 2.19 -13.22 -2.81
CA THR A 136 0.80 -13.66 -2.97
C THR A 136 -0.08 -12.56 -3.55
N THR A 137 -1.33 -12.93 -3.85
CA THR A 137 -2.41 -12.00 -4.18
C THR A 137 -3.57 -12.20 -3.20
N VAL A 138 -4.08 -11.10 -2.67
CA VAL A 138 -5.24 -11.04 -1.78
C VAL A 138 -6.40 -10.39 -2.55
N PRO A 139 -7.41 -11.15 -2.99
CA PRO A 139 -8.51 -10.64 -3.78
C PRO A 139 -9.61 -10.02 -2.92
N GLY A 140 -10.32 -9.04 -3.48
CA GLY A 140 -11.54 -8.46 -2.95
C GLY A 140 -11.34 -7.16 -2.16
N TYR A 141 -12.48 -6.57 -1.81
CA TYR A 141 -12.53 -5.35 -1.00
C TYR A 141 -12.23 -5.65 0.47
N TYR A 142 -11.37 -4.84 1.06
CA TYR A 142 -11.05 -4.85 2.49
C TYR A 142 -11.36 -3.48 3.10
N SER A 143 -12.13 -3.46 4.20
CA SER A 143 -12.23 -2.26 5.03
C SER A 143 -10.91 -1.99 5.77
N PRO A 144 -10.68 -0.79 6.34
CA PRO A 144 -9.45 -0.50 7.09
C PRO A 144 -9.13 -1.56 8.14
N GLU A 145 -10.12 -1.94 8.95
CA GLU A 145 -9.98 -2.88 10.07
C GLU A 145 -9.62 -4.30 9.60
N ARG A 146 -9.99 -4.64 8.37
CA ARG A 146 -9.68 -5.93 7.76
C ARG A 146 -8.34 -5.92 7.02
N LEU A 147 -7.92 -4.76 6.47
CA LEU A 147 -6.68 -4.64 5.74
C LEU A 147 -5.49 -4.48 6.69
N GLU A 148 -5.64 -3.76 7.80
CA GLU A 148 -4.58 -3.52 8.77
C GLU A 148 -3.85 -4.80 9.21
N PRO A 149 -4.52 -5.85 9.73
CA PRO A 149 -3.83 -7.09 10.12
C PRO A 149 -3.19 -7.82 8.94
N VAL A 150 -3.71 -7.68 7.72
CA VAL A 150 -3.10 -8.26 6.51
C VAL A 150 -1.80 -7.54 6.18
N LEU A 151 -1.78 -6.21 6.25
CA LEU A 151 -0.56 -5.42 6.02
C LEU A 151 0.52 -5.80 7.05
N ASN A 152 0.19 -5.81 8.33
CA ASN A 152 1.14 -6.16 9.38
C ASN A 152 1.66 -7.59 9.24
N PHE A 153 0.81 -8.55 8.87
CA PHE A 153 1.20 -9.95 8.64
C PHE A 153 2.29 -10.11 7.59
N PHE A 154 2.21 -9.33 6.50
CA PHE A 154 3.25 -9.34 5.46
C PHE A 154 4.44 -8.47 5.84
N ALA A 155 4.23 -7.29 6.45
CA ALA A 155 5.32 -6.39 6.87
C ALA A 155 6.29 -7.07 7.83
N GLU A 156 5.76 -7.83 8.81
CA GLU A 156 6.51 -8.53 9.85
C GLU A 156 7.07 -9.90 9.41
N ASP A 157 6.94 -10.29 8.16
CA ASP A 157 7.28 -11.63 7.66
C ASP A 157 6.61 -12.78 8.43
N ALA A 158 5.48 -12.51 9.06
CA ALA A 158 4.74 -13.52 9.83
C ALA A 158 4.25 -14.67 8.94
N PHE A 159 3.98 -14.40 7.66
CA PHE A 159 3.58 -15.38 6.66
C PHE A 159 4.62 -16.51 6.42
N LEU A 160 5.89 -16.27 6.78
CA LEU A 160 6.94 -17.28 6.70
C LEU A 160 6.91 -18.26 7.90
N ARG A 161 6.20 -17.93 8.97
CA ARG A 161 6.26 -18.64 10.26
C ARG A 161 4.93 -19.22 10.70
N GLN A 162 3.81 -18.65 10.26
CA GLN A 162 2.47 -19.04 10.74
C GLN A 162 1.37 -18.72 9.72
N SER A 163 0.20 -19.30 9.92
CA SER A 163 -0.98 -18.96 9.14
C SER A 163 -1.52 -17.58 9.52
N PHE A 164 -2.24 -16.91 8.60
CA PHE A 164 -2.90 -15.64 8.90
C PHE A 164 -3.92 -15.77 10.06
N GLN A 165 -4.59 -16.91 10.16
CA GLN A 165 -5.58 -17.16 11.21
C GLN A 165 -4.93 -17.22 12.59
N ASP A 166 -3.78 -17.88 12.70
CA ASP A 166 -3.02 -17.96 13.95
C ASP A 166 -2.48 -16.59 14.34
N TYR A 167 -1.96 -15.82 13.36
CA TYR A 167 -1.48 -14.46 13.58
C TYR A 167 -2.57 -13.55 14.16
N VAL A 168 -3.75 -13.52 13.56
CA VAL A 168 -4.88 -12.70 14.04
C VAL A 168 -5.38 -13.15 15.41
N SER A 169 -5.36 -14.45 15.69
CA SER A 169 -5.78 -15.01 16.98
C SER A 169 -4.85 -14.57 18.12
N GLN A 170 -3.54 -14.55 17.88
CA GLN A 170 -2.53 -14.08 18.85
C GLN A 170 -2.69 -12.59 19.16
N GLN A 171 -2.93 -11.75 18.14
CA GLN A 171 -3.17 -10.31 18.32
C GLN A 171 -4.36 -10.01 19.25
N LYS A 172 -5.43 -10.81 19.17
CA LYS A 172 -6.61 -10.65 20.03
C LYS A 172 -6.38 -11.04 21.49
N THR A 173 -5.37 -11.86 21.77
CA THR A 173 -5.07 -12.32 23.14
C THR A 173 -4.13 -11.35 23.87
N THR A 174 -3.46 -10.46 23.15
CA THR A 174 -2.46 -9.51 23.68
C THR A 174 -3.04 -8.12 23.97
N ASN A 175 -4.27 -7.85 23.50
CA ASN A 175 -5.05 -6.62 23.76
C ASN A 175 -6.19 -6.89 24.76
#